data_578bd60a7ccb178d4ba739d40f025750
#
_entry.id   578bd60a7ccb178d4ba739d40f025750
#
_cell.length_a   1.000
_cell.length_b   1.000
_cell.length_c   1.000
_cell.angle_alpha   90.00
_cell.angle_beta   90.00
_cell.angle_gamma   90.00
#
_symmetry.space_group_name_H-M   'P 1'
#
loop_
_entity.id
_entity.type
_entity.pdbx_description
1 polymer ?
#
loop_
_entity_poly.entity_id
_entity_poly.type
_entity_poly.pdbx_seq_one_letter_code
_entity_poly.pdbx_strand_id
1 'polypeptide(L)'
;ISIRLVGSEMCIRDRDIRDESSKEGIRVVIEVKNNADPHAVLNQLFKSSRLQESYSANMMGILDGRPVLLTLPVMLHTYVEHREAVVERRAGYELEKAEARAHILEGLVKAQDRIADVIKAGRNSSSREQFESVLQGREEISGIMAFDFTEAQSKAIAERRLYQLSRLDVEKVNSDFEELKIKIADLRDIIASRACLLYTSDAADDLIG
;
A
#
# COMPACT_ATOMS: atom_id res chain seq x y z
N ILE A 1 22.55 -31.57 21.32
CA ILE A 1 22.33 -30.81 22.60
C ILE A 1 21.94 -31.89 23.59
N SER A 2 22.87 -32.30 24.46
CA SER A 2 22.61 -33.26 25.51
C SER A 2 21.73 -32.59 26.55
N ILE A 3 20.42 -32.86 26.51
CA ILE A 3 19.51 -32.45 27.58
C ILE A 3 19.84 -33.25 28.81
N ARG A 4 20.73 -32.74 29.63
CA ARG A 4 20.99 -33.27 30.96
C ARG A 4 19.78 -32.90 31.80
N LEU A 5 18.80 -33.78 31.85
CA LEU A 5 17.71 -33.75 32.83
C LEU A 5 18.33 -34.03 34.22
N VAL A 6 18.95 -33.02 34.80
CA VAL A 6 19.54 -33.07 36.15
C VAL A 6 18.37 -33.25 37.12
N GLY A 7 18.19 -34.41 37.64
CA GLY A 7 17.12 -34.79 38.56
C GLY A 7 16.23 -35.95 38.08
N SER A 8 16.36 -36.41 36.84
CA SER A 8 15.53 -37.49 36.31
C SER A 8 15.85 -38.86 36.96
N GLU A 9 17.06 -39.02 37.47
CA GLU A 9 17.48 -40.28 38.17
C GLU A 9 16.75 -40.48 39.50
N MET A 10 16.13 -39.41 40.07
CA MET A 10 15.34 -39.53 41.30
C MET A 10 13.86 -39.80 41.07
N CYS A 11 13.36 -39.73 39.85
CA CYS A 11 11.97 -40.10 39.57
C CYS A 11 11.88 -41.61 39.36
N ILE A 12 11.71 -42.33 40.48
CA ILE A 12 11.46 -43.78 40.56
C ILE A 12 10.23 -44.22 39.72
N ARG A 13 9.58 -43.32 39.04
CA ARG A 13 8.35 -43.51 38.24
C ARG A 13 8.57 -43.71 36.77
N ASP A 14 9.80 -43.39 36.27
CA ASP A 14 10.14 -43.55 34.86
C ASP A 14 10.61 -44.97 34.55
N ARG A 15 10.22 -45.49 33.43
CA ARG A 15 10.65 -46.83 32.95
C ARG A 15 11.80 -46.68 31.97
N ASP A 16 11.70 -45.76 31.06
CA ASP A 16 12.72 -45.52 30.05
C ASP A 16 12.62 -44.08 29.50
N ILE A 17 13.75 -43.50 29.08
CA ILE A 17 13.82 -42.18 28.47
C ILE A 17 14.60 -42.29 27.18
N ARG A 18 13.96 -41.93 26.05
CA ARG A 18 14.58 -42.01 24.72
C ARG A 18 14.53 -40.65 24.05
N ASP A 19 15.63 -40.28 23.38
CA ASP A 19 15.69 -39.14 22.48
C ASP A 19 15.43 -39.59 21.06
N GLU A 20 14.27 -39.21 20.52
CA GLU A 20 13.84 -39.48 19.16
C GLU A 20 13.86 -38.19 18.31
N SER A 21 14.72 -37.25 18.68
CA SER A 21 14.83 -35.98 17.94
C SER A 21 15.32 -36.19 16.51
N SER A 22 14.69 -35.54 15.56
CA SER A 22 15.00 -35.59 14.14
C SER A 22 15.16 -34.20 13.52
N LYS A 23 15.31 -34.13 12.19
CA LYS A 23 15.33 -32.85 11.46
C LYS A 23 14.01 -32.08 11.56
N GLU A 24 12.91 -32.75 11.88
CA GLU A 24 11.57 -32.18 12.00
C GLU A 24 11.34 -31.53 13.37
N GLY A 25 12.16 -31.88 14.40
CA GLY A 25 12.05 -31.26 15.71
C GLY A 25 12.66 -32.09 16.83
N ILE A 26 12.63 -31.53 18.03
CA ILE A 26 13.09 -32.17 19.27
C ILE A 26 11.94 -33.02 19.81
N ARG A 27 12.20 -34.35 20.01
CA ARG A 27 11.25 -35.29 20.56
C ARG A 27 11.90 -36.15 21.65
N VAL A 28 11.51 -35.93 22.89
CA VAL A 28 11.94 -36.77 24.03
C VAL A 28 10.76 -37.61 24.48
N VAL A 29 10.91 -38.92 24.46
CA VAL A 29 9.88 -39.87 24.87
C VAL A 29 10.23 -40.41 26.25
N ILE A 30 9.32 -40.28 27.21
CA ILE A 30 9.45 -40.78 28.58
C ILE A 30 8.37 -41.81 28.81
N GLU A 31 8.78 -43.08 29.02
CA GLU A 31 7.88 -44.16 29.35
C GLU A 31 7.67 -44.22 30.86
N VAL A 32 6.43 -44.11 31.27
CA VAL A 32 6.04 -44.14 32.69
C VAL A 32 5.60 -45.54 33.12
N LYS A 33 5.91 -45.93 34.36
CA LYS A 33 5.45 -47.22 34.89
C LYS A 33 3.92 -47.29 35.01
N ASN A 34 3.34 -48.47 34.84
CA ASN A 34 1.89 -48.67 34.77
C ASN A 34 1.08 -48.15 36.00
N ASN A 35 1.74 -47.97 37.13
CA ASN A 35 1.11 -47.47 38.39
C ASN A 35 1.33 -45.98 38.60
N ALA A 36 1.96 -45.24 37.67
CA ALA A 36 2.17 -43.81 37.82
C ALA A 36 1.25 -43.01 36.88
N ASP A 37 0.72 -41.89 37.37
CA ASP A 37 -0.06 -40.98 36.56
C ASP A 37 0.88 -40.16 35.66
N PRO A 38 0.74 -40.24 34.31
CA PRO A 38 1.58 -39.49 33.37
C PRO A 38 1.51 -37.99 33.54
N HIS A 39 0.32 -37.46 33.91
CA HIS A 39 0.12 -36.01 34.11
C HIS A 39 0.83 -35.50 35.37
N ALA A 40 0.83 -36.32 36.44
CA ALA A 40 1.54 -35.96 37.68
C ALA A 40 3.07 -35.95 37.42
N VAL A 41 3.59 -36.90 36.66
CA VAL A 41 5.02 -36.96 36.26
C VAL A 41 5.37 -35.74 35.39
N LEU A 42 4.56 -35.39 34.39
CA LEU A 42 4.77 -34.23 33.52
C LEU A 42 4.80 -32.92 34.33
N ASN A 43 3.86 -32.74 35.21
CA ASN A 43 3.80 -31.55 36.10
C ASN A 43 5.04 -31.46 37.03
N GLN A 44 5.53 -32.62 37.49
CA GLN A 44 6.74 -32.67 38.30
C GLN A 44 7.98 -32.34 37.49
N LEU A 45 8.05 -32.81 36.24
CA LEU A 45 9.14 -32.47 35.31
C LEU A 45 9.17 -30.97 35.01
N PHE A 46 8.03 -30.34 34.77
CA PHE A 46 7.96 -28.89 34.58
C PHE A 46 8.43 -28.09 35.81
N LYS A 47 8.17 -28.60 37.02
CA LYS A 47 8.61 -27.93 38.25
C LYS A 47 10.08 -28.16 38.59
N SER A 48 10.61 -29.35 38.29
CA SER A 48 11.92 -29.78 38.73
C SER A 48 13.01 -29.69 37.65
N SER A 49 12.63 -29.41 36.39
CA SER A 49 13.57 -29.29 35.29
C SER A 49 13.36 -27.99 34.51
N ARG A 50 14.27 -27.70 33.59
CA ARG A 50 14.18 -26.54 32.70
C ARG A 50 13.31 -26.79 31.45
N LEU A 51 12.36 -27.73 31.49
CA LEU A 51 11.43 -27.97 30.40
C LEU A 51 10.46 -26.79 30.18
N GLN A 52 10.20 -26.04 31.24
CA GLN A 52 9.48 -24.78 31.16
C GLN A 52 10.33 -23.68 31.78
N GLU A 53 10.79 -22.76 30.98
CA GLU A 53 11.60 -21.63 31.41
C GLU A 53 11.01 -20.33 30.90
N SER A 54 11.01 -19.30 31.73
CA SER A 54 10.56 -17.97 31.31
C SER A 54 11.69 -17.27 30.57
N TYR A 55 11.41 -16.80 29.37
CA TYR A 55 12.35 -16.02 28.57
C TYR A 55 11.99 -14.53 28.67
N SER A 56 12.92 -13.72 29.15
CA SER A 56 12.77 -12.27 29.21
C SER A 56 13.38 -11.65 27.96
N ALA A 57 12.51 -11.21 27.03
CA ALA A 57 12.93 -10.52 25.83
C ALA A 57 13.06 -9.00 26.09
N ASN A 58 14.25 -8.47 25.95
CA ASN A 58 14.49 -7.02 25.94
C ASN A 58 14.52 -6.55 24.48
N MET A 59 13.38 -6.14 23.96
CA MET A 59 13.25 -5.63 22.60
C MET A 59 13.49 -4.12 22.60
N MET A 60 14.70 -3.71 22.27
CA MET A 60 15.06 -2.31 22.11
C MET A 60 14.97 -1.93 20.63
N GLY A 61 14.24 -0.88 20.31
CA GLY A 61 14.10 -0.34 18.96
C GLY A 61 14.25 1.18 18.95
N ILE A 62 14.30 1.75 17.75
CA ILE A 62 14.32 3.20 17.55
C ILE A 62 12.92 3.63 17.16
N LEU A 63 12.31 4.47 17.97
CA LEU A 63 11.01 5.09 17.71
C LEU A 63 11.22 6.61 17.71
N ASP A 64 10.83 7.28 16.62
CA ASP A 64 10.99 8.72 16.42
C ASP A 64 12.44 9.23 16.67
N GLY A 65 13.42 8.44 16.24
CA GLY A 65 14.85 8.76 16.41
C GLY A 65 15.40 8.53 17.83
N ARG A 66 14.63 7.93 18.75
CA ARG A 66 15.04 7.65 20.13
C ARG A 66 15.03 6.15 20.42
N PRO A 67 16.03 5.62 21.14
CA PRO A 67 16.02 4.23 21.59
C PRO A 67 14.96 4.06 22.69
N VAL A 68 14.02 3.14 22.48
CA VAL A 68 12.92 2.83 23.40
C VAL A 68 12.83 1.33 23.60
N LEU A 69 12.54 0.89 24.83
CA LEU A 69 12.19 -0.50 25.09
C LEU A 69 10.76 -0.76 24.60
N LEU A 70 10.64 -1.58 23.56
CA LEU A 70 9.37 -1.87 22.90
C LEU A 70 8.73 -3.11 23.51
N THR A 71 7.56 -2.94 24.09
CA THR A 71 6.67 -4.08 24.42
C THR A 71 5.88 -4.49 23.19
N LEU A 72 5.42 -5.73 23.11
CA LEU A 72 4.66 -6.22 21.97
C LEU A 72 3.43 -5.35 21.62
N PRO A 73 2.61 -4.89 22.59
CA PRO A 73 1.51 -3.98 22.28
C PRO A 73 1.97 -2.66 21.65
N VAL A 74 3.07 -2.08 22.15
CA VAL A 74 3.63 -0.82 21.62
C VAL A 74 4.12 -1.02 20.19
N MET A 75 4.81 -2.14 19.92
CA MET A 75 5.27 -2.46 18.55
C MET A 75 4.11 -2.56 17.58
N LEU A 76 3.05 -3.28 17.94
CA LEU A 76 1.87 -3.45 17.08
C LEU A 76 1.17 -2.11 16.84
N HIS A 77 0.99 -1.31 17.88
CA HIS A 77 0.34 0.00 17.77
C HIS A 77 1.13 0.94 16.86
N THR A 78 2.44 1.07 17.10
CA THR A 78 3.33 1.89 16.28
C THR A 78 3.38 1.43 14.83
N TYR A 79 3.36 0.10 14.60
CA TYR A 79 3.33 -0.44 13.24
C TYR A 79 2.05 -0.04 12.51
N VAL A 80 0.89 -0.16 13.16
CA VAL A 80 -0.41 0.22 12.55
C VAL A 80 -0.44 1.71 12.24
N GLU A 81 -0.04 2.58 13.18
CA GLU A 81 0.04 4.02 12.96
C GLU A 81 0.98 4.38 11.80
N HIS A 82 2.13 3.72 11.73
CA HIS A 82 3.05 3.92 10.62
C HIS A 82 2.44 3.50 9.28
N ARG A 83 1.74 2.37 9.23
CA ARG A 83 1.07 1.87 8.01
C ARG A 83 -0.03 2.83 7.57
N GLU A 84 -0.87 3.30 8.49
CA GLU A 84 -1.90 4.32 8.19
C GLU A 84 -1.27 5.56 7.53
N ALA A 85 -0.22 6.12 8.13
CA ALA A 85 0.46 7.30 7.61
C ALA A 85 1.13 7.07 6.23
N VAL A 86 1.63 5.86 5.96
CA VAL A 86 2.21 5.52 4.65
C VAL A 86 1.13 5.40 3.58
N VAL A 87 0.01 4.73 3.88
CA VAL A 87 -1.12 4.58 2.94
C VAL A 87 -1.73 5.93 2.62
N GLU A 88 -1.94 6.79 3.62
CA GLU A 88 -2.46 8.15 3.43
C GLU A 88 -1.56 8.98 2.50
N ARG A 89 -0.24 8.98 2.74
CA ARG A 89 0.72 9.70 1.87
C ARG A 89 0.74 9.15 0.45
N ARG A 90 0.66 7.82 0.29
CA ARG A 90 0.60 7.19 -1.01
C ARG A 90 -0.67 7.58 -1.75
N ALA A 91 -1.82 7.47 -1.09
CA ALA A 91 -3.11 7.85 -1.66
C ALA A 91 -3.14 9.35 -2.04
N GLY A 92 -2.59 10.23 -1.20
CA GLY A 92 -2.45 11.66 -1.50
C GLY A 92 -1.61 11.93 -2.75
N TYR A 93 -0.48 11.27 -2.90
CA TYR A 93 0.37 11.40 -4.09
C TYR A 93 -0.31 10.86 -5.37
N GLU A 94 -0.99 9.72 -5.26
CA GLU A 94 -1.73 9.16 -6.40
C GLU A 94 -2.93 10.06 -6.77
N LEU A 95 -3.60 10.66 -5.80
CA LEU A 95 -4.68 11.62 -6.01
C LEU A 95 -4.19 12.86 -6.77
N GLU A 96 -3.11 13.50 -6.33
CA GLU A 96 -2.52 14.66 -7.00
C GLU A 96 -2.17 14.35 -8.46
N LYS A 97 -1.55 13.20 -8.70
CA LYS A 97 -1.25 12.75 -10.08
C LYS A 97 -2.50 12.50 -10.92
N ALA A 98 -3.51 11.87 -10.34
CA ALA A 98 -4.75 11.58 -11.04
C ALA A 98 -5.52 12.86 -11.36
N GLU A 99 -5.58 13.82 -10.43
CA GLU A 99 -6.20 15.13 -10.63
C GLU A 99 -5.48 15.95 -11.72
N ALA A 100 -4.15 15.98 -11.69
CA ALA A 100 -3.36 16.66 -12.72
C ALA A 100 -3.62 16.06 -14.12
N ARG A 101 -3.71 14.72 -14.22
CA ARG A 101 -4.01 14.05 -15.48
C ARG A 101 -5.46 14.27 -15.91
N ALA A 102 -6.42 14.20 -15.00
CA ALA A 102 -7.83 14.46 -15.27
C ALA A 102 -8.05 15.90 -15.77
N HIS A 103 -7.34 16.86 -15.18
CA HIS A 103 -7.37 18.26 -15.63
C HIS A 103 -6.93 18.44 -17.10
N ILE A 104 -5.86 17.73 -17.50
CA ILE A 104 -5.42 17.74 -18.90
C ILE A 104 -6.46 17.08 -19.82
N LEU A 105 -7.01 15.92 -19.43
CA LEU A 105 -8.03 15.22 -20.22
C LEU A 105 -9.32 16.04 -20.34
N GLU A 106 -9.76 16.71 -19.29
CA GLU A 106 -10.90 17.63 -19.32
C GLU A 106 -10.70 18.74 -20.37
N GLY A 107 -9.50 19.33 -20.42
CA GLY A 107 -9.15 20.31 -21.45
C GLY A 107 -9.22 19.73 -22.86
N LEU A 108 -8.76 18.47 -23.02
CA LEU A 108 -8.82 17.80 -24.33
C LEU A 108 -10.27 17.47 -24.76
N VAL A 109 -11.14 17.07 -23.84
CA VAL A 109 -12.56 16.85 -24.11
C VAL A 109 -13.22 18.18 -24.52
N LYS A 110 -13.01 19.26 -23.76
CA LYS A 110 -13.52 20.60 -24.11
C LYS A 110 -12.99 21.11 -25.47
N ALA A 111 -11.72 20.86 -25.78
CA ALA A 111 -11.13 21.23 -27.07
C ALA A 111 -11.75 20.46 -28.23
N GLN A 112 -12.19 19.24 -27.97
CA GLN A 112 -12.81 18.35 -28.95
C GLN A 112 -14.23 18.78 -29.30
N ASP A 113 -15.01 19.23 -28.35
CA ASP A 113 -16.35 19.81 -28.61
C ASP A 113 -16.27 21.04 -29.52
N ARG A 114 -15.14 21.76 -29.47
CA ARG A 114 -14.88 22.97 -30.27
C ARG A 114 -13.73 22.79 -31.27
N ILE A 115 -13.58 21.55 -31.82
CA ILE A 115 -12.43 21.19 -32.66
C ILE A 115 -12.27 22.08 -33.89
N ALA A 116 -13.40 22.51 -34.51
CA ALA A 116 -13.38 23.39 -35.69
C ALA A 116 -12.74 24.74 -35.38
N ASP A 117 -13.01 25.30 -34.20
CA ASP A 117 -12.46 26.58 -33.76
C ASP A 117 -10.98 26.42 -33.37
N VAL A 118 -10.61 25.32 -32.72
CA VAL A 118 -9.22 24.99 -32.40
C VAL A 118 -8.36 24.87 -33.66
N ILE A 119 -8.88 24.19 -34.72
CA ILE A 119 -8.19 24.06 -36.01
C ILE A 119 -8.06 25.43 -36.70
N LYS A 120 -9.10 26.27 -36.67
CA LYS A 120 -9.03 27.63 -37.22
C LYS A 120 -8.00 28.48 -36.47
N ALA A 121 -7.98 28.42 -35.13
CA ALA A 121 -6.99 29.10 -34.32
C ALA A 121 -5.57 28.67 -34.68
N GLY A 122 -5.32 27.37 -34.81
CA GLY A 122 -4.02 26.84 -35.19
C GLY A 122 -3.55 27.25 -36.59
N ARG A 123 -4.49 27.36 -37.56
CA ARG A 123 -4.15 27.85 -38.92
C ARG A 123 -3.84 29.34 -38.99
N ASN A 124 -4.46 30.12 -38.13
CA ASN A 124 -4.31 31.57 -38.08
C ASN A 124 -3.15 32.03 -37.17
N SER A 125 -2.58 31.14 -36.39
CA SER A 125 -1.44 31.42 -35.53
C SER A 125 -0.11 31.30 -36.30
N SER A 126 0.80 32.23 -36.11
CA SER A 126 2.10 32.28 -36.77
C SER A 126 3.15 31.39 -36.05
N SER A 127 2.97 31.15 -34.77
CA SER A 127 3.86 30.37 -33.92
C SER A 127 3.08 29.51 -32.92
N ARG A 128 3.78 28.49 -32.37
CA ARG A 128 3.21 27.65 -31.30
C ARG A 128 2.85 28.48 -30.06
N GLU A 129 3.71 29.41 -29.68
CA GLU A 129 3.51 30.28 -28.51
C GLU A 129 2.25 31.16 -28.67
N GLN A 130 2.04 31.71 -29.88
CA GLN A 130 0.84 32.45 -30.19
C GLN A 130 -0.41 31.56 -30.12
N PHE A 131 -0.35 30.35 -30.65
CA PHE A 131 -1.46 29.38 -30.54
C PHE A 131 -1.80 29.07 -29.08
N GLU A 132 -0.79 28.82 -28.24
CA GLU A 132 -1.00 28.59 -26.80
C GLU A 132 -1.62 29.83 -26.12
N SER A 133 -1.19 31.06 -26.47
CA SER A 133 -1.76 32.31 -25.96
C SER A 133 -3.24 32.50 -26.35
N VAL A 134 -3.59 32.14 -27.57
CA VAL A 134 -4.99 32.16 -28.07
C VAL A 134 -5.85 31.17 -27.30
N LEU A 135 -5.35 29.94 -27.08
CA LEU A 135 -6.05 28.93 -26.30
C LEU A 135 -6.26 29.34 -24.84
N GLN A 136 -5.36 30.16 -24.30
CA GLN A 136 -5.47 30.73 -22.94
C GLN A 136 -6.38 31.97 -22.88
N GLY A 137 -6.92 32.43 -24.02
CA GLY A 137 -7.74 33.62 -24.10
C GLY A 137 -6.96 34.94 -23.92
N ARG A 138 -5.62 34.91 -24.03
CA ARG A 138 -4.78 36.11 -23.91
C ARG A 138 -4.76 36.95 -25.20
N GLU A 139 -4.93 36.27 -26.34
CA GLU A 139 -4.99 36.91 -27.66
C GLU A 139 -6.29 36.47 -28.35
N GLU A 140 -6.98 37.43 -29.01
CA GLU A 140 -8.19 37.18 -29.76
C GLU A 140 -7.88 37.09 -31.26
N ILE A 141 -8.41 36.10 -31.93
CA ILE A 141 -8.40 35.98 -33.39
C ILE A 141 -9.80 36.28 -33.89
N SER A 142 -9.93 37.18 -34.88
CA SER A 142 -11.19 37.60 -35.46
C SER A 142 -12.02 36.39 -35.92
N GLY A 143 -13.24 36.27 -35.38
CA GLY A 143 -14.20 35.21 -35.76
C GLY A 143 -14.08 33.92 -34.97
N ILE A 144 -13.33 33.89 -33.88
CA ILE A 144 -13.22 32.74 -32.96
C ILE A 144 -13.64 33.23 -31.57
N MET A 145 -14.53 32.46 -30.94
CA MET A 145 -14.98 32.72 -29.56
C MET A 145 -13.80 32.41 -28.61
N ALA A 146 -13.56 33.30 -27.64
CA ALA A 146 -12.47 33.14 -26.68
C ALA A 146 -12.46 31.73 -26.02
N PHE A 147 -11.26 31.20 -25.85
CA PHE A 147 -11.05 29.96 -25.11
C PHE A 147 -10.62 30.31 -23.68
N ASP A 148 -10.86 29.40 -22.77
CA ASP A 148 -10.48 29.52 -21.35
C ASP A 148 -9.77 28.26 -20.89
N PHE A 149 -8.65 27.95 -21.54
CA PHE A 149 -7.81 26.81 -21.18
C PHE A 149 -6.67 27.25 -20.27
N THR A 150 -6.33 26.41 -19.32
CA THR A 150 -5.15 26.62 -18.49
C THR A 150 -3.86 26.39 -19.32
N GLU A 151 -2.74 26.87 -18.81
CA GLU A 151 -1.44 26.71 -19.48
C GLU A 151 -1.09 25.24 -19.75
N ALA A 152 -1.36 24.35 -18.76
CA ALA A 152 -1.12 22.92 -18.91
C ALA A 152 -2.01 22.28 -20.00
N GLN A 153 -3.28 22.69 -20.05
CA GLN A 153 -4.22 22.24 -21.08
C GLN A 153 -3.82 22.74 -22.47
N SER A 154 -3.47 24.02 -22.58
CA SER A 154 -3.05 24.64 -23.86
C SER A 154 -1.82 23.95 -24.44
N LYS A 155 -0.81 23.66 -23.62
CA LYS A 155 0.38 22.90 -24.04
C LYS A 155 0.01 21.50 -24.52
N ALA A 156 -0.84 20.80 -23.78
CA ALA A 156 -1.28 19.45 -24.13
C ALA A 156 -2.08 19.41 -25.45
N ILE A 157 -2.91 20.43 -25.70
CA ILE A 157 -3.65 20.58 -26.95
C ILE A 157 -2.70 20.88 -28.12
N ALA A 158 -1.74 21.80 -27.92
CA ALA A 158 -0.75 22.18 -28.94
C ALA A 158 0.21 21.05 -29.33
N GLU A 159 0.48 20.10 -28.43
CA GLU A 159 1.32 18.94 -28.69
C GLU A 159 0.61 17.81 -29.43
N ARG A 160 -0.72 17.82 -29.47
CA ARG A 160 -1.48 16.77 -30.16
C ARG A 160 -1.35 16.87 -31.68
N ARG A 161 -1.15 15.71 -32.30
CA ARG A 161 -1.10 15.59 -33.76
C ARG A 161 -2.53 15.49 -34.33
N LEU A 162 -2.76 16.08 -35.50
CA LEU A 162 -4.09 16.14 -36.14
C LEU A 162 -4.76 14.78 -36.31
N TYR A 163 -4.02 13.70 -36.56
CA TYR A 163 -4.60 12.36 -36.70
C TYR A 163 -5.13 11.77 -35.37
N GLN A 164 -4.65 12.26 -34.23
CA GLN A 164 -5.15 11.85 -32.91
C GLN A 164 -6.51 12.47 -32.54
N LEU A 165 -7.08 13.20 -33.47
CA LEU A 165 -8.42 13.78 -33.37
C LEU A 165 -9.47 12.88 -34.05
N SER A 166 -9.12 11.62 -34.34
CA SER A 166 -10.05 10.65 -34.91
C SER A 166 -11.13 10.25 -33.90
N ARG A 167 -12.29 9.77 -34.38
CA ARG A 167 -13.38 9.34 -33.49
C ARG A 167 -12.98 8.28 -32.47
N LEU A 168 -12.11 7.34 -32.84
CA LEU A 168 -11.62 6.29 -31.95
C LEU A 168 -10.74 6.83 -30.82
N ASP A 169 -9.95 7.87 -31.08
CA ASP A 169 -9.14 8.51 -30.06
C ASP A 169 -9.99 9.35 -29.09
N VAL A 170 -11.10 9.89 -29.59
CA VAL A 170 -12.13 10.61 -28.81
C VAL A 170 -12.76 9.71 -27.77
N GLU A 171 -13.26 8.55 -28.22
CA GLU A 171 -13.89 7.58 -27.33
C GLU A 171 -12.92 7.10 -26.25
N LYS A 172 -11.64 6.90 -26.61
CA LYS A 172 -10.57 6.58 -25.63
C LYS A 172 -10.36 7.68 -24.58
N VAL A 173 -10.25 8.94 -25.02
CA VAL A 173 -10.04 10.07 -24.09
C VAL A 173 -11.20 10.20 -23.11
N ASN A 174 -12.44 10.01 -23.59
CA ASN A 174 -13.62 10.04 -22.74
C ASN A 174 -13.64 8.86 -21.75
N SER A 175 -13.32 7.65 -22.21
CA SER A 175 -13.21 6.46 -21.35
C SER A 175 -12.14 6.66 -20.27
N ASP A 176 -10.93 7.09 -20.67
CA ASP A 176 -9.84 7.36 -19.73
C ASP A 176 -10.20 8.45 -18.70
N PHE A 177 -10.97 9.45 -19.12
CA PHE A 177 -11.43 10.53 -18.24
C PHE A 177 -12.43 10.03 -17.21
N GLU A 178 -13.41 9.21 -17.61
CA GLU A 178 -14.38 8.61 -16.68
C GLU A 178 -13.70 7.62 -15.71
N GLU A 179 -12.76 6.79 -16.18
CA GLU A 179 -11.97 5.92 -15.32
C GLU A 179 -11.19 6.69 -14.26
N LEU A 180 -10.57 7.82 -14.67
CA LEU A 180 -9.86 8.67 -13.72
C LEU A 180 -10.78 9.35 -12.71
N LYS A 181 -11.99 9.73 -13.08
CA LYS A 181 -12.97 10.29 -12.14
C LYS A 181 -13.35 9.28 -11.06
N ILE A 182 -13.57 8.03 -11.45
CA ILE A 182 -13.86 6.95 -10.51
C ILE A 182 -12.66 6.77 -9.57
N LYS A 183 -11.45 6.66 -10.12
CA LYS A 183 -10.23 6.52 -9.31
C LYS A 183 -10.01 7.68 -8.35
N ILE A 184 -10.30 8.91 -8.76
CA ILE A 184 -10.20 10.10 -7.89
C ILE A 184 -11.22 10.02 -6.74
N ALA A 185 -12.45 9.58 -7.02
CA ALA A 185 -13.46 9.38 -6.00
C ALA A 185 -13.02 8.32 -4.98
N ASP A 186 -12.56 7.17 -5.44
CA ASP A 186 -12.05 6.09 -4.57
C ASP A 186 -10.88 6.56 -3.70
N LEU A 187 -9.91 7.28 -4.27
CA LEU A 187 -8.76 7.80 -3.51
C LEU A 187 -9.18 8.84 -2.46
N ARG A 188 -10.17 9.68 -2.77
CA ARG A 188 -10.72 10.63 -1.79
C ARG A 188 -11.45 9.92 -0.65
N ASP A 189 -12.19 8.85 -0.95
CA ASP A 189 -12.87 8.05 0.06
C ASP A 189 -11.87 7.32 0.98
N ILE A 190 -10.78 6.79 0.41
CA ILE A 190 -9.69 6.18 1.19
C ILE A 190 -9.10 7.20 2.17
N ILE A 191 -8.79 8.42 1.72
CA ILE A 191 -8.20 9.47 2.57
C ILE A 191 -9.20 9.96 3.64
N ALA A 192 -10.49 10.01 3.31
CA ALA A 192 -11.53 10.53 4.21
C ALA A 192 -11.90 9.54 5.34
N SER A 193 -11.65 8.24 5.19
CA SER A 193 -12.09 7.20 6.11
C SER A 193 -10.95 6.33 6.61
N ARG A 194 -10.71 6.34 7.94
CA ARG A 194 -9.74 5.46 8.59
C ARG A 194 -10.03 3.96 8.36
N ALA A 195 -11.29 3.58 8.30
CA ALA A 195 -11.68 2.21 8.02
C ALA A 195 -11.26 1.78 6.60
N CYS A 196 -11.39 2.67 5.61
CA CYS A 196 -10.92 2.41 4.25
C CYS A 196 -9.39 2.32 4.17
N LEU A 197 -8.65 3.15 4.93
CA LEU A 197 -7.20 3.08 5.02
C LEU A 197 -6.72 1.72 5.53
N LEU A 198 -7.33 1.20 6.59
CA LEU A 198 -6.99 -0.12 7.15
C LEU A 198 -7.30 -1.25 6.17
N TYR A 199 -8.48 -1.25 5.55
CA TYR A 199 -8.86 -2.25 4.55
C TYR A 199 -7.91 -2.24 3.34
N THR A 200 -7.51 -1.07 2.86
CA THR A 200 -6.57 -0.93 1.74
C THR A 200 -5.18 -1.43 2.11
N SER A 201 -4.78 -1.29 3.38
CA SER A 201 -3.51 -1.84 3.90
C SER A 201 -3.50 -3.37 3.85
N ASP A 202 -4.59 -4.01 4.30
CA ASP A 202 -4.71 -5.48 4.31
C ASP A 202 -4.72 -6.05 2.88
N ALA A 203 -5.50 -5.45 1.98
CA ALA A 203 -5.56 -5.88 0.58
C ALA A 203 -4.22 -5.73 -0.18
N ALA A 204 -3.35 -4.83 0.24
CA ALA A 204 -2.01 -4.67 -0.34
C ALA A 204 -1.04 -5.78 0.11
N ASP A 205 -1.22 -6.34 1.30
CA ASP A 205 -0.37 -7.42 1.83
C ASP A 205 -0.75 -8.77 1.22
N ASP A 206 -2.02 -9.00 0.84
CA ASP A 206 -2.49 -10.20 0.11
C ASP A 206 -1.90 -10.31 -1.31
N LEU A 207 -1.39 -9.23 -1.89
CA LEU A 207 -0.77 -9.21 -3.22
C LEU A 207 0.74 -9.51 -3.20
N ILE A 208 1.36 -9.63 -2.03
CA ILE A 208 2.80 -9.85 -1.84
C ILE A 208 3.10 -11.29 -1.34
N GLY A 209 2.05 -12.09 -1.05
CA GLY A 209 2.14 -13.49 -0.63
C GLY A 209 2.41 -14.47 -1.77
#